data_bdfd8e89c12dc8fea0f041ba8142b6d2
#
_entry.id   bdfd8e89c12dc8fea0f041ba8142b6d2
#
_cell.length_a   1.000
_cell.length_b   1.000
_cell.length_c   1.000
_cell.angle_alpha   90.00
_cell.angle_beta   90.00
_cell.angle_gamma   90.00
#
_symmetry.space_group_name_H-M   'P 1'
#
loop_
_entity.id
_entity.type
_entity.pdbx_description
1 polymer ?
#
loop_
_entity_poly.entity_id
_entity_poly.type
_entity_poly.pdbx_seq_one_letter_code
_entity_poly.pdbx_strand_id
1 'polypeptide(L)'
;MYLLRLRGEADLKPTLERLQTLAVMFLDESDYIRQPTLWSLQSIFMVHVIRLNVLDPHASAVWNSTAVRLAQTMGIHRLGSASMDLHRWKQAELKVSSTSSEPGYSPLREFAPGDFARRELGRHIWYELLVMDWLAGAHVD
;
A
#
# COMPACT_ATOMS: atom_id res chain seq x y z
N MET A 1 19.26 2.37 9.41
CA MET A 1 20.59 2.30 8.78
C MET A 1 21.57 1.33 9.48
N TYR A 2 21.13 0.35 10.26
CA TYR A 2 22.00 -0.51 11.07
C TYR A 2 22.04 -2.00 10.68
N LEU A 3 21.20 -2.48 9.77
CA LEU A 3 21.08 -3.92 9.49
C LEU A 3 21.90 -4.43 8.29
N LEU A 4 22.51 -3.58 7.48
CA LEU A 4 23.27 -3.99 6.28
C LEU A 4 24.79 -3.95 6.46
N ARG A 5 25.31 -3.64 7.65
CA ARG A 5 26.75 -3.62 7.91
C ARG A 5 27.37 -4.96 8.32
N LEU A 6 26.60 -6.02 8.27
CA LEU A 6 27.07 -7.35 8.65
C LEU A 6 27.32 -8.23 7.43
N ARG A 7 28.55 -8.22 6.94
CA ARG A 7 29.18 -9.13 5.97
C ARG A 7 28.89 -8.88 4.49
N GLY A 8 29.86 -8.32 3.79
CA GLY A 8 30.01 -8.45 2.34
C GLY A 8 29.18 -7.48 1.52
N GLU A 9 29.22 -6.16 1.78
CA GLU A 9 28.52 -5.14 0.99
C GLU A 9 28.81 -5.22 -0.53
N ALA A 10 29.95 -5.72 -0.93
CA ALA A 10 30.31 -5.86 -2.35
C ALA A 10 29.48 -6.92 -3.10
N ASP A 11 29.01 -7.97 -2.42
CA ASP A 11 28.26 -9.06 -3.04
C ASP A 11 26.73 -8.87 -2.98
N LEU A 12 26.24 -8.02 -2.08
CA LEU A 12 24.81 -7.79 -1.91
C LEU A 12 24.20 -6.86 -2.96
N LYS A 13 24.93 -5.84 -3.39
CA LYS A 13 24.44 -4.86 -4.35
C LYS A 13 24.01 -5.48 -5.67
N PRO A 14 24.82 -6.29 -6.37
CA PRO A 14 24.40 -6.91 -7.64
C PRO A 14 23.24 -7.90 -7.45
N THR A 15 23.13 -8.55 -6.30
CA THR A 15 22.00 -9.42 -5.98
C THR A 15 20.72 -8.60 -5.81
N LEU A 16 20.77 -7.48 -5.08
CA LEU A 16 19.63 -6.57 -4.91
C LEU A 16 19.18 -5.95 -6.24
N GLU A 17 20.12 -5.56 -7.11
CA GLU A 17 19.82 -5.04 -8.44
C GLU A 17 19.09 -6.08 -9.31
N ARG A 18 19.51 -7.35 -9.25
CA ARG A 18 18.83 -8.45 -9.96
C ARG A 18 17.43 -8.70 -9.41
N LEU A 19 17.28 -8.80 -8.10
CA LEU A 19 15.98 -9.00 -7.46
C LEU A 19 15.02 -7.87 -7.77
N GLN A 20 15.50 -6.64 -7.75
CA GLN A 20 14.73 -5.48 -8.11
C GLN A 20 14.30 -5.48 -9.57
N THR A 21 15.21 -5.83 -10.49
CA THR A 21 14.89 -5.97 -11.92
C THR A 21 13.79 -7.01 -12.12
N LEU A 22 13.88 -8.16 -11.46
CA LEU A 22 12.83 -9.18 -11.49
C LEU A 22 11.51 -8.66 -10.91
N ALA A 23 11.54 -7.95 -9.78
CA ALA A 23 10.33 -7.38 -9.18
C ALA A 23 9.63 -6.38 -10.12
N VAL A 24 10.40 -5.53 -10.81
CA VAL A 24 9.86 -4.60 -11.80
C VAL A 24 9.26 -5.34 -12.99
N MET A 25 9.95 -6.36 -13.53
CA MET A 25 9.42 -7.18 -14.62
C MET A 25 8.09 -7.85 -14.24
N PHE A 26 7.97 -8.40 -13.03
CA PHE A 26 6.72 -8.99 -12.55
C PHE A 26 5.60 -7.96 -12.36
N LEU A 27 5.95 -6.75 -11.91
CA LEU A 27 4.99 -5.66 -11.82
C LEU A 27 4.46 -5.27 -13.21
N ASP A 28 5.35 -5.11 -14.19
CA ASP A 28 4.96 -4.77 -15.56
C ASP A 28 4.09 -5.87 -16.20
N GLU A 29 4.42 -7.13 -15.99
CA GLU A 29 3.63 -8.27 -16.46
C GLU A 29 2.24 -8.31 -15.80
N SER A 30 2.11 -7.83 -14.57
CA SER A 30 0.83 -7.77 -13.84
C SER A 30 -0.09 -6.65 -14.31
N ASP A 31 0.31 -5.83 -15.27
CA ASP A 31 -0.43 -4.63 -15.75
C ASP A 31 -0.89 -3.70 -14.59
N TYR A 32 -0.01 -3.50 -13.62
CA TYR A 32 -0.33 -2.80 -12.36
C TYR A 32 -0.81 -1.36 -12.55
N ILE A 33 -0.48 -0.74 -13.68
CA ILE A 33 -0.92 0.62 -13.99
C ILE A 33 -2.41 0.65 -14.34
N ARG A 34 -2.89 -0.34 -15.11
CA ARG A 34 -4.30 -0.42 -15.51
C ARG A 34 -5.17 -1.11 -14.47
N GLN A 35 -4.60 -2.08 -13.78
CA GLN A 35 -5.30 -2.88 -12.77
C GLN A 35 -4.54 -2.85 -11.42
N PRO A 36 -4.44 -1.67 -10.77
CA PRO A 36 -3.72 -1.56 -9.53
C PRO A 36 -4.39 -2.35 -8.41
N THR A 37 -3.59 -3.06 -7.63
CA THR A 37 -4.02 -3.83 -6.46
C THR A 37 -3.24 -3.39 -5.22
N LEU A 38 -3.72 -3.75 -4.03
CA LEU A 38 -2.95 -3.51 -2.81
C LEU A 38 -1.59 -4.22 -2.83
N TRP A 39 -1.53 -5.40 -3.46
CA TRP A 39 -0.29 -6.15 -3.61
C TRP A 39 0.71 -5.44 -4.55
N SER A 40 0.23 -4.89 -5.66
CA SER A 40 1.09 -4.11 -6.56
C SER A 40 1.62 -2.84 -5.88
N LEU A 41 0.79 -2.13 -5.11
CA LEU A 41 1.23 -0.98 -4.32
C LEU A 41 2.28 -1.37 -3.28
N GLN A 42 2.08 -2.48 -2.58
CA GLN A 42 3.02 -2.98 -1.59
C GLN A 42 4.36 -3.37 -2.25
N SER A 43 4.32 -4.00 -3.42
CA SER A 43 5.52 -4.33 -4.19
C SER A 43 6.26 -3.09 -4.66
N ILE A 44 5.56 -2.07 -5.15
CA ILE A 44 6.16 -0.78 -5.55
C ILE A 44 6.80 -0.11 -4.34
N PHE A 45 6.14 -0.10 -3.20
CA PHE A 45 6.68 0.45 -1.96
C PHE A 45 7.97 -0.27 -1.54
N MET A 46 8.02 -1.60 -1.60
CA MET A 46 9.22 -2.37 -1.29
C MET A 46 10.38 -2.03 -2.25
N VAL A 47 10.11 -1.93 -3.56
CA VAL A 47 11.09 -1.51 -4.56
C VAL A 47 11.59 -0.10 -4.28
N HIS A 48 10.68 0.83 -3.92
CA HIS A 48 11.02 2.19 -3.53
C HIS A 48 11.98 2.23 -2.33
N VAL A 49 11.68 1.50 -1.26
CA VAL A 49 12.51 1.46 -0.04
C VAL A 49 13.91 0.91 -0.34
N ILE A 50 14.02 -0.13 -1.17
CA ILE A 50 15.32 -0.68 -1.56
C ILE A 50 16.12 0.36 -2.37
N ARG A 51 15.50 1.05 -3.33
CA ARG A 51 16.15 2.09 -4.13
C ARG A 51 16.63 3.24 -3.27
N LEU A 52 15.78 3.74 -2.38
CA LEU A 52 16.10 4.85 -1.49
C LEU A 52 17.34 4.57 -0.65
N ASN A 53 17.47 3.35 -0.13
CA ASN A 53 18.52 3.00 0.83
C ASN A 53 19.81 2.49 0.19
N VAL A 54 19.75 1.92 -1.01
CA VAL A 54 20.87 1.11 -1.55
C VAL A 54 21.30 1.53 -2.94
N LEU A 55 20.37 1.93 -3.81
CA LEU A 55 20.65 2.02 -5.24
C LEU A 55 20.62 3.44 -5.80
N ASP A 56 19.45 4.07 -5.83
CA ASP A 56 19.23 5.35 -6.50
C ASP A 56 18.08 6.14 -5.85
N PRO A 57 18.40 7.14 -5.02
CA PRO A 57 17.39 7.98 -4.38
C PRO A 57 16.50 8.77 -5.36
N HIS A 58 17.04 9.20 -6.51
CA HIS A 58 16.25 9.96 -7.49
C HIS A 58 15.21 9.09 -8.18
N ALA A 59 15.60 7.91 -8.64
CA ALA A 59 14.64 6.94 -9.19
C ALA A 59 13.62 6.49 -8.15
N SER A 60 14.01 6.44 -6.88
CA SER A 60 13.12 6.15 -5.75
C SER A 60 11.96 7.15 -5.66
N ALA A 61 12.22 8.46 -5.78
CA ALA A 61 11.17 9.49 -5.71
C ALA A 61 10.11 9.32 -6.82
N VAL A 62 10.52 8.95 -8.03
CA VAL A 62 9.59 8.69 -9.15
C VAL A 62 8.67 7.49 -8.83
N TRP A 63 9.24 6.42 -8.27
CA TRP A 63 8.46 5.24 -7.88
C TRP A 63 7.45 5.57 -6.78
N ASN A 64 7.85 6.36 -5.78
CA ASN A 64 6.93 6.80 -4.74
C ASN A 64 5.79 7.65 -5.28
N SER A 65 6.08 8.62 -6.14
CA SER A 65 5.06 9.45 -6.78
C SER A 65 4.07 8.62 -7.61
N THR A 66 4.55 7.60 -8.32
CA THR A 66 3.70 6.66 -9.05
C THR A 66 2.80 5.88 -8.09
N ALA A 67 3.34 5.36 -7.00
CA ALA A 67 2.58 4.63 -5.99
C ALA A 67 1.49 5.51 -5.33
N VAL A 68 1.82 6.77 -5.00
CA VAL A 68 0.85 7.74 -4.46
C VAL A 68 -0.31 7.95 -5.44
N ARG A 69 -0.02 8.13 -6.74
CA ARG A 69 -1.06 8.29 -7.78
C ARG A 69 -1.93 7.06 -7.93
N LEU A 70 -1.35 5.86 -7.95
CA LEU A 70 -2.10 4.62 -7.99
C LEU A 70 -2.99 4.44 -6.75
N ALA A 71 -2.46 4.75 -5.55
CA ALA A 71 -3.25 4.73 -4.32
C ALA A 71 -4.44 5.70 -4.35
N GLN A 72 -4.26 6.87 -4.96
CA GLN A 72 -5.32 7.84 -5.18
C GLN A 72 -6.38 7.33 -6.16
N THR A 73 -6.00 6.72 -7.28
CA THR A 73 -6.94 6.14 -8.25
C THR A 73 -7.73 4.99 -7.66
N MET A 74 -7.14 4.20 -6.79
CA MET A 74 -7.81 3.14 -6.03
C MET A 74 -8.72 3.67 -4.92
N GLY A 75 -8.69 4.97 -4.62
CA GLY A 75 -9.49 5.57 -3.56
C GLY A 75 -8.99 5.28 -2.13
N ILE A 76 -7.78 4.74 -1.95
CA ILE A 76 -7.22 4.36 -0.65
C ILE A 76 -7.09 5.58 0.27
N HIS A 77 -6.76 6.75 -0.28
CA HIS A 77 -6.70 8.02 0.45
C HIS A 77 -8.03 8.45 1.09
N ARG A 78 -9.15 7.83 0.70
CA ARG A 78 -10.51 8.14 1.21
C ARG A 78 -11.02 7.13 2.25
N LEU A 79 -10.20 6.17 2.65
CA LEU A 79 -10.64 5.10 3.56
C LEU A 79 -11.08 5.62 4.94
N GLY A 80 -10.62 6.81 5.35
CA GLY A 80 -10.92 7.36 6.67
C GLY A 80 -10.20 6.61 7.79
N SER A 81 -10.63 6.83 9.04
CA SER A 81 -10.05 6.17 10.21
C SER A 81 -10.69 4.82 10.51
N ALA A 82 -9.95 3.94 11.19
CA ALA A 82 -10.48 2.65 11.66
C ALA A 82 -11.69 2.81 12.60
N SER A 83 -11.71 3.89 13.40
CA SER A 83 -12.85 4.19 14.29
C SER A 83 -14.13 4.51 13.53
N MET A 84 -14.02 5.17 12.36
CA MET A 84 -15.19 5.42 11.49
C MET A 84 -15.73 4.13 10.90
N ASP A 85 -14.87 3.19 10.51
CA ASP A 85 -15.30 1.89 10.01
C ASP A 85 -16.00 1.08 11.10
N LEU A 86 -15.45 1.07 12.32
CA LEU A 86 -16.08 0.40 13.46
C LEU A 86 -17.44 1.00 13.79
N HIS A 87 -17.57 2.32 13.73
CA HIS A 87 -18.85 2.99 13.96
C HIS A 87 -19.89 2.63 12.89
N ARG A 88 -19.50 2.61 11.60
CA ARG A 88 -20.37 2.19 10.50
C ARG A 88 -20.81 0.73 10.66
N TRP A 89 -19.87 -0.13 11.02
CA TRP A 89 -20.17 -1.55 11.29
C TRP A 89 -21.21 -1.72 12.40
N LYS A 90 -21.02 -1.06 13.55
CA LYS A 90 -21.99 -1.07 14.68
C LYS A 90 -23.36 -0.55 14.26
N GLN A 91 -23.43 0.51 13.48
CA GLN A 91 -24.68 1.02 12.95
C GLN A 91 -25.38 0.04 12.00
N ALA A 92 -24.62 -0.65 11.15
CA ALA A 92 -25.15 -1.66 10.26
C ALA A 92 -25.72 -2.86 11.04
N GLU A 93 -25.02 -3.31 12.08
CA GLU A 93 -25.47 -4.39 12.97
C GLU A 93 -26.79 -4.04 13.68
N LEU A 94 -26.89 -2.81 14.20
CA LEU A 94 -28.13 -2.32 14.83
C LEU A 94 -29.30 -2.27 13.84
N LYS A 95 -29.06 -1.88 12.60
CA LYS A 95 -30.10 -1.88 11.56
C LYS A 95 -30.57 -3.29 11.20
N VAL A 96 -29.66 -4.26 11.13
CA VAL A 96 -30.03 -5.68 10.88
C VAL A 96 -30.89 -6.22 12.02
N SER A 97 -30.58 -5.87 13.26
CA SER A 97 -31.35 -6.30 14.43
C SER A 97 -32.76 -5.69 14.49
N SER A 98 -32.96 -4.54 13.84
CA SER A 98 -34.27 -3.82 13.84
C SER A 98 -35.14 -4.11 12.60
N THR A 99 -34.59 -4.74 11.56
CA THR A 99 -35.31 -4.95 10.27
C THR A 99 -35.40 -6.45 9.97
N SER A 100 -36.41 -7.10 10.51
CA SER A 100 -36.63 -8.56 10.40
C SER A 100 -37.44 -8.98 9.16
N SER A 101 -37.44 -8.25 8.03
CA SER A 101 -38.47 -8.52 7.01
C SER A 101 -38.08 -8.44 5.53
N GLU A 102 -36.81 -8.26 5.16
CA GLU A 102 -36.48 -8.28 3.72
C GLU A 102 -35.44 -9.37 3.39
N PRO A 103 -35.81 -10.46 2.70
CA PRO A 103 -34.86 -11.47 2.24
C PRO A 103 -34.08 -10.94 1.03
N GLY A 104 -32.82 -10.57 1.26
CA GLY A 104 -31.89 -10.26 0.17
C GLY A 104 -30.92 -9.12 0.38
N TYR A 105 -31.17 -8.18 1.23
CA TYR A 105 -30.25 -7.09 1.54
C TYR A 105 -29.63 -7.28 2.94
N SER A 106 -28.35 -7.68 2.97
CA SER A 106 -27.58 -7.67 4.22
C SER A 106 -26.59 -6.51 4.18
N PRO A 107 -26.81 -5.45 4.95
CA PRO A 107 -25.84 -4.35 5.07
C PRO A 107 -24.49 -4.80 5.62
N LEU A 108 -24.41 -5.97 6.24
CA LEU A 108 -23.17 -6.58 6.73
C LEU A 108 -22.33 -7.18 5.59
N ARG A 109 -22.88 -7.39 4.39
CA ARG A 109 -22.13 -7.92 3.24
C ARG A 109 -21.02 -6.96 2.78
N GLU A 110 -21.21 -5.65 3.02
CA GLU A 110 -20.22 -4.60 2.73
C GLU A 110 -19.08 -4.56 3.76
N PHE A 111 -19.22 -5.25 4.91
CA PHE A 111 -18.30 -5.24 6.04
C PHE A 111 -17.86 -6.66 6.44
N ALA A 112 -17.57 -7.53 5.47
CA ALA A 112 -16.97 -8.82 5.78
C ALA A 112 -15.67 -8.65 6.60
N PRO A 113 -15.36 -9.55 7.54
CA PRO A 113 -14.13 -9.45 8.36
C PRO A 113 -12.85 -9.25 7.53
N GLY A 114 -12.77 -9.84 6.33
CA GLY A 114 -11.67 -9.64 5.39
C GLY A 114 -11.56 -8.21 4.85
N ASP A 115 -12.66 -7.46 4.79
CA ASP A 115 -12.66 -6.08 4.31
C ASP A 115 -12.02 -5.13 5.32
N PHE A 116 -12.17 -5.36 6.63
CA PHE A 116 -11.47 -4.59 7.66
C PHE A 116 -9.95 -4.72 7.54
N ALA A 117 -9.45 -5.95 7.44
CA ALA A 117 -8.02 -6.20 7.29
C ALA A 117 -7.47 -5.55 6.00
N ARG A 118 -8.22 -5.66 4.90
CA ARG A 118 -7.86 -5.06 3.62
C ARG A 118 -7.86 -3.54 3.67
N ARG A 119 -8.85 -2.93 4.33
CA ARG A 119 -8.93 -1.48 4.51
C ARG A 119 -7.82 -0.98 5.43
N GLU A 120 -7.50 -1.71 6.50
CA GLU A 120 -6.40 -1.37 7.40
C GLU A 120 -5.05 -1.45 6.68
N LEU A 121 -4.82 -2.50 5.91
CA LEU A 121 -3.64 -2.60 5.06
C LEU A 121 -3.55 -1.43 4.07
N GLY A 122 -4.68 -1.03 3.47
CA GLY A 122 -4.74 0.14 2.58
C GLY A 122 -4.35 1.44 3.31
N ARG A 123 -4.85 1.66 4.54
CA ARG A 123 -4.48 2.80 5.38
C ARG A 123 -2.98 2.83 5.70
N HIS A 124 -2.42 1.69 6.10
CA HIS A 124 -0.99 1.59 6.37
C HIS A 124 -0.16 1.93 5.14
N ILE A 125 -0.46 1.34 3.99
CA ILE A 125 0.24 1.63 2.74
C ILE A 125 0.13 3.13 2.40
N TRP A 126 -1.06 3.73 2.56
CA TRP A 126 -1.25 5.15 2.30
C TRP A 126 -0.38 6.04 3.19
N TYR A 127 -0.36 5.79 4.49
CA TYR A 127 0.47 6.57 5.42
C TYR A 127 1.96 6.42 5.13
N GLU A 128 2.42 5.22 4.84
CA GLU A 128 3.83 4.96 4.49
C GLU A 128 4.24 5.71 3.21
N LEU A 129 3.38 5.69 2.19
CA LEU A 129 3.63 6.43 0.94
C LEU A 129 3.73 7.93 1.19
N LEU A 130 2.86 8.50 2.03
CA LEU A 130 2.90 9.94 2.37
C LEU A 130 4.16 10.30 3.17
N VAL A 131 4.55 9.47 4.13
CA VAL A 131 5.77 9.68 4.92
C VAL A 131 6.98 9.68 4.02
N MET A 132 7.06 8.76 3.07
CA MET A 132 8.16 8.67 2.12
C MET A 132 8.17 9.84 1.12
N ASP A 133 7.00 10.30 0.69
CA ASP A 133 6.87 11.47 -0.18
C ASP A 133 7.38 12.74 0.53
N TRP A 134 7.01 12.90 1.78
CA TRP A 134 7.47 14.02 2.61
C TRP A 134 8.98 13.97 2.85
N LEU A 135 9.53 12.78 3.17
CA LEU A 135 10.96 12.59 3.37
C LEU A 135 11.76 12.83 2.08
N ALA A 136 11.24 12.39 0.94
CA ALA A 136 11.87 12.66 -0.36
C ALA A 136 11.90 14.16 -0.68
N GLY A 137 10.82 14.89 -0.37
CA GLY A 137 10.75 16.34 -0.55
C GLY A 137 11.72 17.13 0.36
N ALA A 138 12.00 16.61 1.57
CA ALA A 138 12.92 17.26 2.51
C ALA A 138 14.42 17.13 2.12
N HIS A 139 14.75 16.31 1.13
CA HIS A 139 16.13 16.09 0.65
C HIS A 139 16.47 16.82 -0.66
N VAL A 140 15.55 17.65 -1.18
CA VAL A 140 15.70 18.34 -2.48
C VAL A 140 16.22 19.80 -2.33
N ASP A 141 16.53 20.25 -1.12
CA ASP A 141 17.11 21.60 -0.85
C ASP A 141 18.64 21.55 -0.81
#